data_7a09ae64ce31dc5323fc05758face6a8
#
_entry.id   7a09ae64ce31dc5323fc05758face6a8
#
_cell.length_a   1.000
_cell.length_b   1.000
_cell.length_c   1.000
_cell.angle_alpha   90.00
_cell.angle_beta   90.00
_cell.angle_gamma   90.00
#
_symmetry.space_group_name_H-M   'P 1'
#
loop_
_entity.id
_entity.type
_entity.pdbx_description
1 polymer ?
#
loop_
_entity_poly.entity_id
_entity_poly.type
_entity_poly.pdbx_seq_one_letter_code
_entity_poly.pdbx_strand_id
1 'polypeptide(L)'
;IEYTASFEDEDGIKCMIFKFKKSFFGKWLLGIVSESGTFSEMKEYNSATETEDAKALLHILKEYWKKMAEKEQGFIEIPIENLIEWDEPNGEGCIVSDKITKEGYKVGYMLREEPTEGNPDSGWRFMAGNEDDEYMDNPDNHHVFALNTICNYDSDIIPYLHAKIGSAFIRVDESHFEKYHEFKPMFIQKQ
;
A
#
# COMPACT_ATOMS: atom_id res chain seq x y z
N ILE A 1 -28.54 -17.27 -10.11
CA ILE A 1 -27.38 -16.90 -10.93
C ILE A 1 -27.78 -17.12 -12.37
N GLU A 2 -27.63 -16.11 -13.20
CA GLU A 2 -27.86 -16.18 -14.64
C GLU A 2 -26.58 -15.76 -15.36
N TYR A 3 -26.14 -16.60 -16.31
CA TYR A 3 -25.02 -16.28 -17.20
C TYR A 3 -25.46 -15.17 -18.18
N THR A 4 -24.57 -14.17 -18.40
CA THR A 4 -24.94 -13.04 -19.25
C THR A 4 -24.07 -12.94 -20.50
N ALA A 5 -22.76 -13.06 -20.37
CA ALA A 5 -21.80 -12.96 -21.49
C ALA A 5 -20.42 -13.50 -21.08
N SER A 6 -19.59 -13.80 -22.08
CA SER A 6 -18.16 -13.98 -21.91
C SER A 6 -17.40 -13.00 -22.80
N PHE A 7 -16.21 -12.64 -22.38
CA PHE A 7 -15.30 -11.80 -23.17
C PHE A 7 -13.86 -12.21 -22.88
N GLU A 8 -12.94 -11.86 -23.76
CA GLU A 8 -11.51 -11.92 -23.49
C GLU A 8 -11.04 -10.52 -23.10
N ASP A 9 -10.27 -10.40 -22.04
CA ASP A 9 -9.63 -9.14 -21.69
C ASP A 9 -8.43 -8.83 -22.60
N GLU A 10 -7.75 -7.71 -22.35
CA GLU A 10 -6.61 -7.28 -23.19
C GLU A 10 -5.41 -8.23 -23.09
N ASP A 11 -5.33 -9.04 -22.05
CA ASP A 11 -4.30 -10.06 -21.84
C ASP A 11 -4.70 -11.44 -22.36
N GLY A 12 -5.88 -11.53 -23.03
CA GLY A 12 -6.41 -12.77 -23.57
C GLY A 12 -7.01 -13.72 -22.55
N ILE A 13 -7.26 -13.23 -21.32
CA ILE A 13 -7.90 -14.02 -20.25
C ILE A 13 -9.40 -14.04 -20.47
N LYS A 14 -9.97 -15.24 -20.52
CA LYS A 14 -11.42 -15.39 -20.65
C LYS A 14 -12.11 -15.07 -19.33
N CYS A 15 -13.09 -14.19 -19.41
CA CYS A 15 -13.92 -13.76 -18.30
C CYS A 15 -15.40 -14.03 -18.59
N MET A 16 -16.13 -14.42 -17.56
CA MET A 16 -17.59 -14.64 -17.64
C MET A 16 -18.32 -13.62 -16.78
N ILE A 17 -19.34 -12.99 -17.36
CA ILE A 17 -20.24 -12.08 -16.65
C ILE A 17 -21.53 -12.83 -16.32
N PHE A 18 -21.99 -12.72 -15.08
CA PHE A 18 -23.24 -13.29 -14.65
C PHE A 18 -24.01 -12.37 -13.72
N LYS A 19 -25.34 -12.49 -13.73
CA LYS A 19 -26.24 -11.85 -12.79
C LYS A 19 -26.46 -12.76 -11.61
N PHE A 20 -26.49 -12.20 -10.42
CA PHE A 20 -26.83 -12.93 -9.21
C PHE A 20 -27.55 -12.05 -8.20
N LYS A 21 -28.19 -12.70 -7.21
CA LYS A 21 -28.78 -12.02 -6.05
C LYS A 21 -28.15 -12.57 -4.79
N LYS A 22 -27.82 -11.71 -3.83
CA LYS A 22 -27.38 -12.11 -2.49
C LYS A 22 -28.49 -12.70 -1.63
N SER A 23 -29.75 -12.29 -1.90
CA SER A 23 -30.93 -12.80 -1.24
C SER A 23 -32.13 -12.89 -2.19
N PHE A 24 -33.14 -13.66 -1.85
CA PHE A 24 -34.33 -13.83 -2.70
C PHE A 24 -35.05 -12.51 -3.04
N PHE A 25 -35.07 -11.56 -2.10
CA PHE A 25 -35.65 -10.21 -2.29
C PHE A 25 -34.59 -9.15 -2.63
N GLY A 26 -33.33 -9.54 -2.82
CA GLY A 26 -32.25 -8.62 -3.12
C GLY A 26 -32.31 -8.10 -4.56
N LYS A 27 -31.62 -6.98 -4.79
CA LYS A 27 -31.41 -6.45 -6.13
C LYS A 27 -30.48 -7.38 -6.92
N TRP A 28 -30.59 -7.32 -8.24
CA TRP A 28 -29.66 -7.99 -9.13
C TRP A 28 -28.30 -7.30 -9.09
N LEU A 29 -27.27 -8.10 -9.03
CA LEU A 29 -25.87 -7.67 -9.05
C LEU A 29 -25.19 -8.32 -10.25
N LEU A 30 -24.16 -7.67 -10.76
CA LEU A 30 -23.26 -8.27 -11.74
C LEU A 30 -22.01 -8.81 -11.03
N GLY A 31 -21.56 -9.96 -11.48
CA GLY A 31 -20.30 -10.54 -11.06
C GLY A 31 -19.49 -10.97 -12.27
N ILE A 32 -18.18 -10.95 -12.15
CA ILE A 32 -17.26 -11.44 -13.17
C ILE A 32 -16.36 -12.49 -12.56
N VAL A 33 -16.18 -13.59 -13.29
CA VAL A 33 -15.23 -14.65 -12.96
C VAL A 33 -14.24 -14.78 -14.11
N SER A 34 -12.94 -14.74 -13.80
CA SER A 34 -11.88 -15.09 -14.74
C SER A 34 -11.67 -16.61 -14.81
N GLU A 35 -10.99 -17.09 -15.84
CA GLU A 35 -10.56 -18.51 -15.93
C GLU A 35 -9.71 -18.96 -14.75
N SER A 36 -9.00 -18.04 -14.08
CA SER A 36 -8.24 -18.32 -12.86
C SER A 36 -9.12 -18.53 -11.62
N GLY A 37 -10.44 -18.37 -11.74
CA GLY A 37 -11.40 -18.53 -10.63
C GLY A 37 -11.52 -17.30 -9.73
N THR A 38 -10.93 -16.19 -10.10
CA THR A 38 -11.07 -14.93 -9.34
C THR A 38 -12.47 -14.35 -9.54
N PHE A 39 -13.18 -14.12 -8.44
CA PHE A 39 -14.52 -13.56 -8.44
C PHE A 39 -14.48 -12.10 -8.01
N SER A 40 -15.14 -11.24 -8.78
CA SER A 40 -15.34 -9.83 -8.42
C SER A 40 -16.84 -9.49 -8.46
N GLU A 41 -17.37 -9.01 -7.34
CA GLU A 41 -18.75 -8.53 -7.24
C GLU A 41 -18.81 -7.07 -7.64
N MET A 42 -19.78 -6.70 -8.45
CA MET A 42 -19.90 -5.33 -8.93
C MET A 42 -21.34 -4.86 -9.03
N LYS A 43 -21.55 -3.60 -8.81
CA LYS A 43 -22.73 -2.69 -8.96
C LYS A 43 -24.12 -3.31 -9.19
N GLU A 44 -25.13 -2.59 -8.74
CA GLU A 44 -26.54 -2.85 -9.08
C GLU A 44 -26.75 -2.83 -10.60
N TYR A 45 -27.39 -3.88 -11.11
CA TYR A 45 -27.69 -4.04 -12.53
C TYR A 45 -28.92 -3.21 -12.91
N ASN A 46 -28.79 -2.46 -13.99
CA ASN A 46 -29.93 -1.77 -14.63
C ASN A 46 -30.02 -2.26 -16.09
N SER A 47 -31.10 -2.94 -16.43
CA SER A 47 -31.31 -3.59 -17.73
C SER A 47 -31.37 -2.64 -18.93
N ALA A 48 -31.49 -1.31 -18.70
CA ALA A 48 -31.59 -0.32 -19.78
C ALA A 48 -30.26 0.06 -20.43
N THR A 49 -29.10 -0.29 -19.82
CA THR A 49 -27.76 0.19 -20.22
C THR A 49 -26.73 -0.93 -20.31
N GLU A 50 -27.13 -2.14 -20.71
CA GLU A 50 -26.31 -3.36 -20.69
C GLU A 50 -24.89 -3.19 -21.29
N THR A 51 -24.75 -2.44 -22.39
CA THR A 51 -23.46 -2.32 -23.09
C THR A 51 -22.55 -1.25 -22.48
N GLU A 52 -23.11 -0.17 -21.92
CA GLU A 52 -22.31 0.86 -21.24
C GLU A 52 -21.94 0.42 -19.85
N ASP A 53 -22.82 -0.30 -19.15
CA ASP A 53 -22.55 -0.88 -17.85
C ASP A 53 -21.45 -1.92 -17.94
N ALA A 54 -21.39 -2.71 -19.01
CA ALA A 54 -20.32 -3.69 -19.23
C ALA A 54 -18.94 -3.02 -19.45
N LYS A 55 -18.90 -1.88 -20.17
CA LYS A 55 -17.66 -1.11 -20.37
C LYS A 55 -17.18 -0.42 -19.09
N ALA A 56 -18.11 0.18 -18.34
CA ALA A 56 -17.82 0.78 -17.05
C ALA A 56 -17.34 -0.27 -16.04
N LEU A 57 -17.91 -1.47 -16.11
CA LEU A 57 -17.55 -2.62 -15.34
C LEU A 57 -16.11 -3.08 -15.65
N LEU A 58 -15.78 -3.19 -16.92
CA LEU A 58 -14.45 -3.58 -17.39
C LEU A 58 -13.38 -2.58 -16.91
N HIS A 59 -13.67 -1.29 -16.96
CA HIS A 59 -12.77 -0.25 -16.46
C HIS A 59 -12.52 -0.39 -14.95
N ILE A 60 -13.57 -0.59 -14.16
CA ILE A 60 -13.45 -0.78 -12.70
C ILE A 60 -12.66 -2.05 -12.37
N LEU A 61 -12.83 -3.14 -13.15
CA LEU A 61 -12.04 -4.36 -12.97
C LEU A 61 -10.57 -4.17 -13.27
N LYS A 62 -10.25 -3.45 -14.34
CA LYS A 62 -8.84 -3.14 -14.67
C LYS A 62 -8.18 -2.38 -13.52
N GLU A 63 -8.88 -1.40 -12.96
CA GLU A 63 -8.39 -0.65 -11.81
C GLU A 63 -8.29 -1.55 -10.55
N TYR A 64 -9.25 -2.43 -10.33
CA TYR A 64 -9.21 -3.37 -9.22
C TYR A 64 -8.07 -4.38 -9.37
N TRP A 65 -7.89 -4.99 -10.56
CA TRP A 65 -6.81 -5.93 -10.80
C TRP A 65 -5.43 -5.26 -10.76
N LYS A 66 -5.33 -4.02 -11.24
CA LYS A 66 -4.12 -3.23 -11.08
C LYS A 66 -3.79 -3.04 -9.60
N LYS A 67 -4.76 -2.61 -8.78
CA LYS A 67 -4.60 -2.49 -7.33
C LYS A 67 -4.28 -3.83 -6.66
N MET A 68 -4.89 -4.93 -7.10
CA MET A 68 -4.60 -6.26 -6.55
C MET A 68 -3.22 -6.77 -6.95
N ALA A 69 -2.79 -6.55 -8.19
CA ALA A 69 -1.45 -6.88 -8.64
C ALA A 69 -0.37 -6.05 -7.90
N GLU A 70 -0.64 -4.77 -7.66
CA GLU A 70 0.20 -3.91 -6.81
C GLU A 70 0.23 -4.42 -5.36
N LYS A 71 -0.89 -4.90 -4.82
CA LYS A 71 -0.97 -5.48 -3.47
C LYS A 71 -0.29 -6.86 -3.36
N GLU A 72 -0.29 -7.67 -4.42
CA GLU A 72 0.42 -8.94 -4.52
C GLU A 72 1.91 -8.76 -4.86
N GLN A 73 2.34 -7.54 -5.20
CA GLN A 73 3.74 -7.24 -5.45
C GLN A 73 4.55 -7.51 -4.18
N GLY A 74 5.43 -8.49 -4.25
CA GLY A 74 6.36 -8.81 -3.18
C GLY A 74 7.34 -7.66 -2.93
N PHE A 75 8.03 -7.70 -1.79
CA PHE A 75 9.09 -6.75 -1.52
C PHE A 75 10.20 -6.87 -2.58
N ILE A 76 10.76 -5.73 -2.98
CA ILE A 76 11.89 -5.70 -3.89
C ILE A 76 13.07 -6.41 -3.22
N GLU A 77 13.57 -7.47 -3.83
CA GLU A 77 14.74 -8.19 -3.34
C GLU A 77 16.01 -7.37 -3.62
N ILE A 78 16.70 -7.00 -2.55
CA ILE A 78 17.99 -6.31 -2.59
C ILE A 78 19.01 -7.08 -1.75
N PRO A 79 20.30 -7.03 -2.09
CA PRO A 79 21.36 -7.50 -1.21
C PRO A 79 21.35 -6.71 0.09
N ILE A 80 21.36 -7.39 1.23
CA ILE A 80 21.42 -6.74 2.54
C ILE A 80 22.84 -6.78 3.06
N GLU A 81 23.44 -5.60 3.17
CA GLU A 81 24.75 -5.38 3.79
C GLU A 81 24.57 -4.82 5.21
N ASN A 82 25.53 -5.01 6.08
CA ASN A 82 25.51 -4.42 7.41
C ASN A 82 26.06 -2.98 7.33
N LEU A 83 25.16 -2.02 7.11
CA LEU A 83 25.51 -0.61 6.87
C LEU A 83 25.54 0.24 8.15
N ILE A 84 24.86 -0.22 9.21
CA ILE A 84 24.78 0.48 10.49
C ILE A 84 24.96 -0.49 11.66
N GLU A 85 25.44 0.05 12.78
CA GLU A 85 25.33 -0.58 14.09
C GLU A 85 24.29 0.20 14.89
N TRP A 86 23.26 -0.51 15.38
CA TRP A 86 22.19 0.09 16.15
C TRP A 86 22.23 -0.39 17.60
N ASP A 87 22.55 0.51 18.51
CA ASP A 87 22.80 0.22 19.94
C ASP A 87 21.76 0.86 20.89
N GLU A 88 20.68 1.42 20.34
CA GLU A 88 19.63 2.01 21.16
C GLU A 88 18.75 0.94 21.84
N PRO A 89 18.34 1.16 23.11
CA PRO A 89 17.75 0.11 23.94
C PRO A 89 16.36 -0.37 23.51
N ASN A 90 15.64 0.43 22.71
CA ASN A 90 14.27 0.12 22.27
C ASN A 90 14.19 -0.80 21.05
N GLY A 91 15.34 -1.19 20.48
CA GLY A 91 15.41 -2.06 19.31
C GLY A 91 15.50 -1.31 18.00
N GLU A 92 15.55 -2.05 16.90
CA GLU A 92 15.83 -1.54 15.55
C GLU A 92 14.62 -1.61 14.59
N GLY A 93 13.45 -1.99 15.05
CA GLY A 93 12.25 -2.04 14.21
C GLY A 93 11.82 -0.65 13.75
N CYS A 94 11.38 -0.54 12.50
CA CYS A 94 10.80 0.67 11.94
C CYS A 94 9.58 0.35 11.07
N ILE A 95 8.64 1.29 10.93
CA ILE A 95 7.50 1.14 10.04
C ILE A 95 7.82 1.83 8.72
N VAL A 96 7.53 1.15 7.61
CA VAL A 96 7.92 1.58 6.27
C VAL A 96 6.75 1.44 5.30
N SER A 97 6.52 2.48 4.51
CA SER A 97 5.56 2.47 3.41
C SER A 97 5.95 1.46 2.32
N ASP A 98 4.99 0.72 1.82
CA ASP A 98 5.16 -0.24 0.73
C ASP A 98 5.63 0.43 -0.57
N LYS A 99 5.36 1.73 -0.75
CA LYS A 99 5.92 2.48 -1.86
C LYS A 99 7.44 2.43 -1.91
N ILE A 100 8.11 2.37 -0.76
CA ILE A 100 9.56 2.24 -0.70
C ILE A 100 9.97 0.80 -0.99
N THR A 101 9.37 -0.16 -0.31
CA THR A 101 9.83 -1.55 -0.28
C THR A 101 9.30 -2.42 -1.42
N LYS A 102 8.16 -2.04 -2.02
CA LYS A 102 7.55 -2.75 -3.15
C LYS A 102 7.63 -1.97 -4.46
N GLU A 103 7.46 -0.64 -4.44
CA GLU A 103 7.43 0.17 -5.65
C GLU A 103 8.78 0.84 -5.97
N GLY A 104 9.75 0.82 -5.05
CA GLY A 104 11.11 1.31 -5.26
C GLY A 104 11.27 2.83 -5.14
N TYR A 105 10.34 3.51 -4.48
CA TYR A 105 10.53 4.93 -4.15
C TYR A 105 11.64 5.10 -3.12
N LYS A 106 12.35 6.22 -3.17
CA LYS A 106 13.21 6.65 -2.09
C LYS A 106 12.39 7.16 -0.91
N VAL A 107 12.99 7.17 0.27
CA VAL A 107 12.41 7.83 1.44
C VAL A 107 12.29 9.32 1.14
N GLY A 108 11.08 9.86 1.09
CA GLY A 108 10.79 11.28 0.89
C GLY A 108 10.47 12.01 2.18
N TYR A 109 9.89 11.31 3.14
CA TYR A 109 9.57 11.82 4.46
C TYR A 109 9.90 10.78 5.53
N MET A 110 10.51 11.21 6.61
CA MET A 110 10.78 10.35 7.77
C MET A 110 10.57 11.11 9.07
N LEU A 111 10.05 10.40 10.07
CA LEU A 111 9.84 10.95 11.40
C LEU A 111 10.24 9.94 12.47
N ARG A 112 10.63 10.43 13.63
CA ARG A 112 10.96 9.62 14.79
C ARG A 112 9.99 9.90 15.92
N GLU A 113 9.11 8.95 16.20
CA GLU A 113 8.12 8.99 17.28
C GLU A 113 8.67 8.33 18.55
N GLU A 114 7.91 8.44 19.65
CA GLU A 114 8.19 7.60 20.84
C GLU A 114 8.06 6.12 20.43
N PRO A 115 9.07 5.28 20.72
CA PRO A 115 8.99 3.86 20.46
C PRO A 115 7.80 3.20 21.16
N THR A 116 7.19 2.24 20.49
CA THR A 116 6.07 1.49 21.07
C THR A 116 6.58 0.57 22.18
N GLU A 117 6.05 0.74 23.39
CA GLU A 117 6.45 -0.05 24.55
C GLU A 117 6.20 -1.56 24.31
N GLY A 118 7.17 -2.39 24.67
CA GLY A 118 7.08 -3.84 24.55
C GLY A 118 7.38 -4.43 23.16
N ASN A 119 7.69 -3.58 22.18
CA ASN A 119 8.12 -3.99 20.83
C ASN A 119 9.55 -3.54 20.56
N PRO A 120 10.31 -4.24 19.72
CA PRO A 120 11.62 -3.79 19.26
C PRO A 120 11.47 -2.65 18.22
N ASP A 121 11.06 -1.46 18.69
CA ASP A 121 10.72 -0.29 17.88
C ASP A 121 11.74 0.84 18.09
N SER A 122 12.37 1.31 17.02
CA SER A 122 13.29 2.46 17.04
C SER A 122 12.56 3.81 17.09
N GLY A 123 11.25 3.80 16.86
CA GLY A 123 10.42 5.00 16.66
C GLY A 123 10.46 5.55 15.24
N TRP A 124 11.29 5.04 14.35
CA TRP A 124 11.36 5.54 12.98
C TRP A 124 10.19 5.08 12.11
N ARG A 125 9.67 6.02 11.30
CA ARG A 125 8.63 5.84 10.29
C ARG A 125 9.12 6.43 8.99
N PHE A 126 9.11 5.64 7.91
CA PHE A 126 9.63 6.01 6.60
C PHE A 126 8.53 5.98 5.55
N MET A 127 8.34 7.09 4.87
CA MET A 127 7.33 7.30 3.82
C MET A 127 8.02 7.77 2.53
N ALA A 128 7.41 7.48 1.38
CA ALA A 128 7.88 8.00 0.09
C ALA A 128 7.58 9.50 -0.06
N GLY A 129 6.60 10.02 0.71
CA GLY A 129 6.22 11.43 0.74
C GLY A 129 5.16 11.81 -0.31
N ASN A 130 4.61 10.83 -1.02
CA ASN A 130 3.51 10.98 -1.97
C ASN A 130 2.32 10.06 -1.66
N GLU A 131 2.23 9.58 -0.43
CA GLU A 131 1.10 8.86 0.08
C GLU A 131 -0.08 9.82 0.26
N ASP A 132 -1.27 9.43 -0.19
CA ASP A 132 -2.51 10.11 0.12
C ASP A 132 -3.15 9.58 1.42
N ASP A 133 -4.20 10.25 1.88
CA ASP A 133 -4.87 9.89 3.14
C ASP A 133 -5.46 8.47 3.09
N GLU A 134 -6.01 8.03 1.93
CA GLU A 134 -6.57 6.67 1.75
C GLU A 134 -5.47 5.60 1.88
N TYR A 135 -4.28 5.87 1.31
CA TYR A 135 -3.13 5.00 1.41
C TYR A 135 -2.64 4.90 2.86
N MET A 136 -2.52 6.04 3.54
CA MET A 136 -2.05 6.12 4.93
C MET A 136 -3.00 5.47 5.93
N ASP A 137 -4.31 5.54 5.69
CA ASP A 137 -5.34 4.92 6.56
C ASP A 137 -5.38 3.39 6.44
N ASN A 138 -4.75 2.81 5.42
CA ASN A 138 -4.71 1.36 5.23
C ASN A 138 -3.44 0.74 5.88
N PRO A 139 -3.57 0.00 7.00
CA PRO A 139 -2.42 -0.59 7.69
C PRO A 139 -1.67 -1.63 6.84
N ASP A 140 -2.34 -2.26 5.85
CA ASP A 140 -1.72 -3.23 4.94
C ASP A 140 -0.69 -2.60 3.97
N ASN A 141 -0.63 -1.27 3.90
CA ASN A 141 0.33 -0.54 3.08
C ASN A 141 1.65 -0.23 3.81
N HIS A 142 1.79 -0.72 5.05
CA HIS A 142 2.93 -0.43 5.91
C HIS A 142 3.43 -1.72 6.55
N HIS A 143 4.73 -1.92 6.56
CA HIS A 143 5.34 -3.12 7.15
C HIS A 143 6.49 -2.76 8.09
N VAL A 144 6.78 -3.68 9.01
CA VAL A 144 7.89 -3.53 9.96
C VAL A 144 9.14 -4.15 9.37
N PHE A 145 10.23 -3.38 9.38
CA PHE A 145 11.57 -3.81 8.95
C PHE A 145 12.60 -3.47 10.03
N ALA A 146 13.77 -4.10 9.96
CA ALA A 146 14.94 -3.63 10.68
C ALA A 146 15.48 -2.35 10.03
N LEU A 147 15.96 -1.39 10.81
CA LEU A 147 16.56 -0.14 10.30
C LEU A 147 17.66 -0.40 9.26
N ASN A 148 18.54 -1.36 9.54
CA ASN A 148 19.60 -1.73 8.60
C ASN A 148 19.06 -2.17 7.24
N THR A 149 17.92 -2.86 7.20
CA THR A 149 17.27 -3.24 5.94
C THR A 149 16.88 -2.01 5.14
N ILE A 150 16.27 -1.01 5.77
CA ILE A 150 15.83 0.21 5.07
C ILE A 150 17.02 1.07 4.64
N CYS A 151 18.13 1.06 5.37
CA CYS A 151 19.40 1.67 4.92
C CYS A 151 19.89 1.08 3.60
N ASN A 152 19.59 -0.19 3.31
CA ASN A 152 19.93 -0.83 2.03
C ASN A 152 18.96 -0.45 0.90
N TYR A 153 17.70 -0.11 1.21
CA TYR A 153 16.79 0.49 0.22
C TYR A 153 17.17 1.95 -0.09
N ASP A 154 17.58 2.69 0.94
CA ASP A 154 17.94 4.11 0.80
C ASP A 154 19.01 4.52 1.84
N SER A 155 20.26 4.52 1.42
CA SER A 155 21.39 4.85 2.31
C SER A 155 21.46 6.33 2.71
N ASP A 156 20.73 7.21 2.03
CA ASP A 156 20.72 8.65 2.33
C ASP A 156 20.11 8.97 3.71
N ILE A 157 19.35 8.02 4.30
CA ILE A 157 18.76 8.17 5.65
C ILE A 157 19.78 8.01 6.77
N ILE A 158 20.88 7.30 6.54
CA ILE A 158 21.84 6.90 7.59
C ILE A 158 22.31 8.08 8.46
N PRO A 159 22.68 9.25 7.93
CA PRO A 159 23.16 10.38 8.74
C PRO A 159 22.14 10.92 9.75
N TYR A 160 20.87 10.59 9.60
CA TYR A 160 19.76 11.14 10.39
C TYR A 160 19.24 10.19 11.48
N LEU A 161 19.64 8.92 11.47
CA LEU A 161 19.06 7.88 12.32
C LEU A 161 19.22 8.12 13.83
N HIS A 162 20.27 8.83 14.26
CA HIS A 162 20.50 9.20 15.66
C HIS A 162 19.83 10.54 16.05
N ALA A 163 18.96 11.10 15.22
CA ALA A 163 18.20 12.28 15.60
C ALA A 163 17.26 11.98 16.77
N LYS A 164 16.97 13.01 17.59
CA LYS A 164 16.13 12.87 18.77
C LYS A 164 14.70 12.48 18.41
N ILE A 165 14.04 11.76 19.30
CA ILE A 165 12.59 11.54 19.27
C ILE A 165 11.88 12.88 19.07
N GLY A 166 10.83 12.90 18.23
CA GLY A 166 10.14 14.11 17.78
C GLY A 166 10.81 14.82 16.60
N SER A 167 11.89 14.27 16.04
CA SER A 167 12.47 14.80 14.79
C SER A 167 11.71 14.31 13.58
N ALA A 168 11.55 15.20 12.60
CA ALA A 168 11.02 14.84 11.26
C ALA A 168 11.88 15.51 10.19
N PHE A 169 11.98 14.85 9.03
CA PHE A 169 12.79 15.31 7.91
C PHE A 169 12.04 15.07 6.59
N ILE A 170 12.23 15.98 5.66
CA ILE A 170 11.71 15.88 4.29
C ILE A 170 12.86 15.90 3.31
N ARG A 171 12.83 15.06 2.29
CA ARG A 171 13.81 15.05 1.21
C ARG A 171 13.60 16.27 0.33
N VAL A 172 14.67 17.04 0.12
CA VAL A 172 14.63 18.28 -0.68
C VAL A 172 15.35 18.15 -2.02
N ASP A 173 16.23 17.15 -2.14
CA ASP A 173 16.91 16.81 -3.40
C ASP A 173 17.23 15.29 -3.45
N GLU A 174 18.08 14.87 -4.40
CA GLU A 174 18.38 13.44 -4.65
C GLU A 174 18.95 12.70 -3.44
N SER A 175 19.65 13.38 -2.53
CA SER A 175 20.38 12.76 -1.41
C SER A 175 20.29 13.51 -0.08
N HIS A 176 19.60 14.65 -0.04
CA HIS A 176 19.61 15.53 1.13
C HIS A 176 18.22 15.68 1.74
N PHE A 177 18.20 15.71 3.10
CA PHE A 177 17.01 15.97 3.88
C PHE A 177 17.16 17.25 4.70
N GLU A 178 16.08 18.01 4.79
CA GLU A 178 15.96 19.14 5.69
C GLU A 178 15.01 18.80 6.84
N LYS A 179 15.25 19.44 7.99
CA LYS A 179 14.40 19.26 9.16
C LYS A 179 13.02 19.85 8.90
N TYR A 180 11.98 19.02 9.07
CA TYR A 180 10.60 19.45 8.97
C TYR A 180 10.10 19.97 10.33
N HIS A 181 9.58 21.19 10.38
CA HIS A 181 9.22 21.89 11.62
C HIS A 181 7.73 21.84 11.98
N GLU A 182 6.88 21.33 11.06
CA GLU A 182 5.42 21.20 11.28
C GLU A 182 5.01 19.79 11.73
N PHE A 183 5.79 19.16 12.60
CA PHE A 183 5.47 17.83 13.11
C PHE A 183 4.11 17.84 13.81
N LYS A 184 3.11 17.20 13.21
CA LYS A 184 1.89 16.73 13.89
C LYS A 184 2.01 15.22 14.03
N PRO A 185 2.03 14.67 15.25
CA PRO A 185 2.05 13.21 15.42
C PRO A 185 0.88 12.58 14.68
N MET A 186 1.15 11.63 13.80
CA MET A 186 0.16 10.97 12.93
C MET A 186 -0.79 10.05 13.70
N PHE A 187 -0.45 9.68 14.92
CA PHE A 187 -1.26 8.81 15.76
C PHE A 187 -1.70 9.51 17.03
N ILE A 188 -2.86 10.14 17.01
CA ILE A 188 -3.57 10.48 18.23
C ILE A 188 -4.29 9.19 18.67
N GLN A 189 -3.76 8.48 19.66
CA GLN A 189 -4.55 7.49 20.39
C GLN A 189 -5.74 8.20 21.00
N LYS A 190 -6.95 7.94 20.51
CA LYS A 190 -8.15 8.30 21.24
C LYS A 190 -8.21 7.45 22.49
N GLN A 191 -8.19 8.12 23.65
CA GLN A 191 -8.53 7.53 24.95
C GLN A 191 -9.96 7.01 24.94
#